data_0bf93cc4aad18ef6165a219e0b0e1b8c
#
_entry.id   0bf93cc4aad18ef6165a219e0b0e1b8c
#
_cell.length_a   1.000
_cell.length_b   1.000
_cell.length_c   1.000
_cell.angle_alpha   90.00
_cell.angle_beta   90.00
_cell.angle_gamma   90.00
#
_symmetry.space_group_name_H-M   'P 1'
#
loop_
_entity.id
_entity.type
_entity.pdbx_description
1 polymer ?
#
loop_
_entity_poly.entity_id
_entity_poly.type
_entity_poly.pdbx_seq_one_letter_code
_entity_poly.pdbx_strand_id
1 'polypeptide(L)'
;MQIDNQQYDNERDQGFDIQGIGLDTQKSHGELAEARFLVKASSMGFGVAKPWGEERYDFILDSGHCFWRVQVKSTRGPSAHGYTVTIGGSQLASYDETQIDFLVAYLVPEDAWYVIPVKKLKKRTALFFRPRGLGKAMWEKYREGWCQMACPYDEFGPSKIVTPRCRDNGPVQMAICPLKVLR
;
A
#
# COMPACT_ATOMS: atom_id res chain seq x y z
N MET A 1 -7.47 52.15 -18.84
CA MET A 1 -6.25 51.41 -18.63
C MET A 1 -6.65 49.94 -18.47
N GLN A 2 -6.77 49.21 -19.59
CA GLN A 2 -7.12 47.82 -19.64
C GLN A 2 -5.85 47.03 -19.43
N ILE A 3 -5.80 46.23 -18.38
CA ILE A 3 -4.70 45.30 -18.09
C ILE A 3 -5.00 44.04 -18.87
N ASP A 4 -4.10 43.72 -19.78
CA ASP A 4 -4.20 42.60 -20.70
C ASP A 4 -3.95 41.27 -19.92
N ASN A 5 -5.02 40.49 -19.71
CA ASN A 5 -5.03 39.23 -18.96
C ASN A 5 -4.60 38.03 -19.79
N GLN A 6 -4.06 38.23 -21.01
CA GLN A 6 -3.68 37.10 -21.89
C GLN A 6 -2.29 36.56 -21.69
N GLN A 7 -1.46 37.16 -20.82
CA GLN A 7 -0.06 36.74 -20.66
C GLN A 7 0.16 35.69 -19.54
N TYR A 8 -0.88 35.38 -18.73
CA TYR A 8 -0.74 34.44 -17.58
C TYR A 8 -1.12 33.00 -17.87
N ASP A 9 -1.72 32.68 -19.02
CA ASP A 9 -2.22 31.34 -19.32
C ASP A 9 -1.25 30.43 -20.10
N ASN A 10 -0.10 30.95 -20.56
CA ASN A 10 0.86 30.19 -21.37
C ASN A 10 2.04 29.58 -20.60
N GLU A 11 2.15 29.80 -19.30
CA GLU A 11 3.28 29.24 -18.52
C GLU A 11 2.93 27.96 -17.74
N ARG A 12 1.70 27.46 -17.84
CA ARG A 12 1.25 26.31 -17.03
C ARG A 12 1.45 24.94 -17.65
N ASP A 13 1.97 24.85 -18.86
CA ASP A 13 2.11 23.56 -19.56
C ASP A 13 3.52 23.32 -20.16
N GLN A 14 4.53 23.95 -19.60
CA GLN A 14 5.88 23.45 -19.79
C GLN A 14 6.07 22.32 -18.79
N GLY A 15 5.61 21.11 -19.17
CA GLY A 15 5.91 19.89 -18.45
C GLY A 15 7.41 19.86 -18.17
N PHE A 16 7.77 19.91 -16.90
CA PHE A 16 9.16 19.82 -16.46
C PHE A 16 9.71 18.49 -16.97
N ASP A 17 10.47 18.51 -18.04
CA ASP A 17 11.10 17.33 -18.63
C ASP A 17 12.21 16.85 -17.68
N ILE A 18 11.85 15.91 -16.80
CA ILE A 18 12.77 15.26 -15.87
C ILE A 18 13.58 14.12 -16.50
N GLN A 19 13.54 13.93 -17.82
CA GLN A 19 14.28 12.87 -18.52
C GLN A 19 15.82 13.02 -18.42
N GLY A 20 16.31 14.15 -17.93
CA GLY A 20 17.75 14.40 -17.74
C GLY A 20 18.27 14.21 -16.30
N ILE A 21 17.43 14.01 -15.32
CA ILE A 21 17.83 14.01 -13.89
C ILE A 21 18.05 12.59 -13.38
N GLY A 22 18.71 11.69 -14.04
CA GLY A 22 19.30 10.44 -13.50
C GLY A 22 18.53 9.67 -12.38
N LEU A 23 17.26 10.00 -12.13
CA LEU A 23 16.44 9.48 -11.03
C LEU A 23 15.64 8.23 -11.39
N ASP A 24 15.79 7.68 -12.59
CA ASP A 24 15.06 6.49 -13.03
C ASP A 24 15.78 5.20 -12.60
N THR A 25 16.07 5.09 -11.32
CA THR A 25 16.70 3.90 -10.74
C THR A 25 15.66 3.05 -10.01
N GLN A 26 15.94 1.76 -9.87
CA GLN A 26 15.09 0.86 -9.09
C GLN A 26 14.94 1.34 -7.63
N LYS A 27 15.98 1.97 -7.09
CA LYS A 27 15.95 2.55 -5.74
C LYS A 27 14.97 3.72 -5.67
N SER A 28 15.08 4.69 -6.59
CA SER A 28 14.18 5.85 -6.60
C SER A 28 12.71 5.46 -6.83
N HIS A 29 12.47 4.38 -7.59
CA HIS A 29 11.11 3.81 -7.75
C HIS A 29 10.57 3.24 -6.44
N GLY A 30 11.42 2.56 -5.65
CA GLY A 30 11.05 2.07 -4.32
C GLY A 30 10.71 3.23 -3.39
N GLU A 31 11.58 4.23 -3.31
CA GLU A 31 11.38 5.41 -2.48
C GLU A 31 10.09 6.18 -2.85
N LEU A 32 9.78 6.29 -4.15
CA LEU A 32 8.53 6.91 -4.61
C LEU A 32 7.29 6.09 -4.18
N ALA A 33 7.37 4.76 -4.25
CA ALA A 33 6.28 3.91 -3.79
C ALA A 33 6.05 4.03 -2.28
N GLU A 34 7.13 4.13 -1.50
CA GLU A 34 7.07 4.37 -0.06
C GLU A 34 6.47 5.76 0.25
N ALA A 35 6.87 6.81 -0.48
CA ALA A 35 6.29 8.13 -0.32
C ALA A 35 4.77 8.14 -0.62
N ARG A 36 4.35 7.46 -1.68
CA ARG A 36 2.92 7.29 -2.00
C ARG A 36 2.16 6.51 -0.93
N PHE A 37 2.79 5.46 -0.37
CA PHE A 37 2.20 4.72 0.75
C PHE A 37 1.98 5.64 1.96
N LEU A 38 2.98 6.44 2.34
CA LEU A 38 2.88 7.39 3.44
C LEU A 38 1.70 8.34 3.23
N VAL A 39 1.60 8.96 2.06
CA VAL A 39 0.48 9.87 1.74
C VAL A 39 -0.85 9.13 1.81
N LYS A 40 -0.96 7.95 1.20
CA LYS A 40 -2.20 7.16 1.16
C LYS A 40 -2.62 6.74 2.57
N ALA A 41 -1.74 6.16 3.36
CA ALA A 41 -2.04 5.71 4.72
C ALA A 41 -2.43 6.87 5.63
N SER A 42 -1.68 7.99 5.59
CA SER A 42 -1.99 9.20 6.36
C SER A 42 -3.35 9.80 5.97
N SER A 43 -3.70 9.83 4.68
CA SER A 43 -5.00 10.31 4.21
C SER A 43 -6.18 9.46 4.70
N MET A 44 -5.91 8.22 5.10
CA MET A 44 -6.90 7.30 5.67
C MET A 44 -6.95 7.36 7.20
N GLY A 45 -6.17 8.24 7.83
CA GLY A 45 -6.17 8.46 9.27
C GLY A 45 -5.23 7.56 10.06
N PHE A 46 -4.34 6.80 9.40
CA PHE A 46 -3.28 6.07 10.10
C PHE A 46 -2.15 7.01 10.53
N GLY A 47 -1.61 6.78 11.73
CA GLY A 47 -0.30 7.31 12.09
C GLY A 47 0.79 6.53 11.34
N VAL A 48 1.77 7.22 10.76
CA VAL A 48 2.83 6.57 9.98
C VAL A 48 4.19 7.02 10.48
N ALA A 49 5.07 6.07 10.81
CA ALA A 49 6.44 6.34 11.20
C ALA A 49 7.41 5.47 10.37
N LYS A 50 8.59 6.01 10.07
CA LYS A 50 9.70 5.23 9.52
C LYS A 50 10.57 4.71 10.66
N PRO A 51 11.06 3.45 10.57
CA PRO A 51 12.05 2.94 11.52
C PRO A 51 13.38 3.68 11.35
N TRP A 52 14.15 3.72 12.40
CA TRP A 52 15.54 4.16 12.34
C TRP A 52 16.44 2.94 12.14
N GLY A 53 17.28 2.97 11.08
CA GLY A 53 18.19 1.87 10.77
C GLY A 53 17.68 0.94 9.67
N GLU A 54 18.28 -0.27 9.59
CA GLU A 54 18.05 -1.24 8.51
C GLU A 54 17.05 -2.33 8.95
N GLU A 55 15.82 -1.94 9.23
CA GLU A 55 14.76 -2.87 9.58
C GLU A 55 14.22 -3.62 8.37
N ARG A 56 13.54 -4.73 8.64
CA ARG A 56 12.91 -5.57 7.59
C ARG A 56 11.56 -5.02 7.13
N TYR A 57 11.09 -3.92 7.71
CA TYR A 57 9.87 -3.21 7.35
C TYR A 57 10.18 -1.75 7.04
N ASP A 58 9.40 -1.17 6.15
CA ASP A 58 9.59 0.23 5.72
C ASP A 58 8.87 1.22 6.63
N PHE A 59 7.78 0.77 7.28
CA PHE A 59 6.93 1.62 8.12
C PHE A 59 6.38 0.91 9.33
N ILE A 60 6.16 1.70 10.39
CA ILE A 60 5.26 1.37 11.48
C ILE A 60 3.97 2.16 11.24
N LEU A 61 2.85 1.44 11.19
CA LEU A 61 1.53 2.01 11.01
C LEU A 61 0.76 1.94 12.32
N ASP A 62 0.31 3.08 12.82
CA ASP A 62 -0.57 3.18 13.99
C ASP A 62 -2.03 3.30 13.53
N SER A 63 -2.83 2.32 13.86
CA SER A 63 -4.27 2.31 13.58
C SER A 63 -5.12 2.93 14.70
N GLY A 64 -4.48 3.45 15.76
CA GLY A 64 -5.14 3.87 16.99
C GLY A 64 -5.52 2.69 17.91
N HIS A 65 -5.35 1.45 17.46
CA HIS A 65 -5.59 0.21 18.20
C HIS A 65 -4.38 -0.70 18.25
N CYS A 66 -3.66 -0.79 17.13
CA CYS A 66 -2.50 -1.65 16.97
C CYS A 66 -1.41 -0.93 16.19
N PHE A 67 -0.17 -1.33 16.43
CA PHE A 67 0.98 -0.98 15.61
C PHE A 67 1.28 -2.13 14.66
N TRP A 68 1.46 -1.81 13.37
CA TRP A 68 1.75 -2.78 12.33
C TRP A 68 3.08 -2.50 11.66
N ARG A 69 3.91 -3.52 11.52
CA ARG A 69 5.14 -3.45 10.72
C ARG A 69 4.79 -3.74 9.27
N VAL A 70 4.99 -2.75 8.42
CA VAL A 70 4.57 -2.80 7.02
C VAL A 70 5.77 -2.73 6.11
N GLN A 71 5.88 -3.71 5.20
CA GLN A 71 6.81 -3.69 4.08
C GLN A 71 6.07 -3.28 2.82
N VAL A 72 6.60 -2.29 2.10
CA VAL A 72 6.05 -1.84 0.81
C VAL A 72 6.87 -2.42 -0.34
N LYS A 73 6.21 -2.92 -1.35
CA LYS A 73 6.83 -3.37 -2.61
C LYS A 73 6.00 -2.87 -3.78
N SER A 74 6.67 -2.49 -4.87
CA SER A 74 5.97 -1.98 -6.05
C SER A 74 6.44 -2.63 -7.33
N THR A 75 5.63 -2.52 -8.36
CA THR A 75 5.99 -2.86 -9.74
C THR A 75 5.44 -1.81 -10.70
N ARG A 76 6.20 -1.49 -11.74
CA ARG A 76 5.83 -0.53 -12.79
C ARG A 76 5.49 -1.19 -14.12
N GLY A 77 6.00 -2.41 -14.33
CA GLY A 77 5.83 -3.10 -15.59
C GLY A 77 4.84 -4.26 -15.51
N PRO A 78 3.92 -4.36 -16.47
CA PRO A 78 3.15 -5.58 -16.63
C PRO A 78 4.06 -6.71 -17.12
N SER A 79 3.80 -7.91 -16.66
CA SER A 79 4.25 -9.15 -17.31
C SER A 79 3.20 -9.58 -18.34
N ALA A 80 3.48 -10.62 -19.13
CA ALA A 80 2.61 -11.05 -20.23
C ALA A 80 1.11 -11.24 -19.86
N HIS A 81 0.80 -11.50 -18.60
CA HIS A 81 -0.56 -11.79 -18.13
C HIS A 81 -0.96 -11.09 -16.83
N GLY A 82 -0.23 -10.06 -16.40
CA GLY A 82 -0.50 -9.34 -15.15
C GLY A 82 0.74 -8.65 -14.60
N TYR A 83 0.86 -8.56 -13.29
CA TYR A 83 1.97 -7.89 -12.62
C TYR A 83 2.66 -8.83 -11.66
N THR A 84 4.00 -8.82 -11.66
CA THR A 84 4.80 -9.56 -10.69
C THR A 84 5.46 -8.59 -9.72
N VAL A 85 5.27 -8.84 -8.44
CA VAL A 85 5.97 -8.13 -7.35
C VAL A 85 6.91 -9.10 -6.67
N THR A 86 8.22 -8.87 -6.79
CA THR A 86 9.24 -9.65 -6.08
C THR A 86 9.28 -9.23 -4.62
N ILE A 87 9.17 -10.20 -3.70
CA ILE A 87 9.11 -9.96 -2.25
C ILE A 87 10.28 -10.59 -1.50
N GLY A 88 11.09 -11.41 -2.16
CA GLY A 88 12.33 -11.97 -1.64
C GLY A 88 13.47 -11.77 -2.62
N GLY A 89 14.67 -11.45 -2.13
CA GLY A 89 15.87 -11.43 -2.95
C GLY A 89 16.52 -12.81 -3.05
N SER A 90 17.54 -12.95 -3.91
CA SER A 90 18.26 -14.20 -4.16
C SER A 90 18.92 -14.84 -2.92
N GLN A 91 19.08 -14.10 -1.84
CA GLN A 91 19.61 -14.55 -0.55
C GLN A 91 18.63 -14.36 0.61
N LEU A 92 17.45 -13.78 0.37
CA LEU A 92 16.51 -13.45 1.43
C LEU A 92 15.37 -14.45 1.43
N ALA A 93 15.22 -15.14 2.55
CA ALA A 93 14.02 -15.89 2.86
C ALA A 93 12.79 -14.99 2.69
N SER A 94 11.68 -15.59 2.30
CA SER A 94 10.38 -14.90 2.32
C SER A 94 10.13 -14.28 3.69
N TYR A 95 9.41 -13.17 3.73
CA TYR A 95 8.99 -12.56 5.01
C TYR A 95 8.16 -13.52 5.85
N ASP A 96 8.34 -13.44 7.16
CA ASP A 96 7.57 -14.15 8.17
C ASP A 96 7.00 -13.19 9.24
N GLU A 97 6.23 -13.75 10.16
CA GLU A 97 5.54 -13.01 11.21
C GLU A 97 6.48 -12.35 12.24
N THR A 98 7.74 -12.78 12.31
CA THR A 98 8.73 -12.17 13.20
C THR A 98 9.25 -10.85 12.64
N GLN A 99 9.19 -10.67 11.32
CA GLN A 99 9.77 -9.56 10.58
C GLN A 99 8.75 -8.48 10.23
N ILE A 100 7.60 -8.86 9.69
CA ILE A 100 6.54 -7.94 9.26
C ILE A 100 5.16 -8.48 9.64
N ASP A 101 4.17 -7.61 9.67
CA ASP A 101 2.77 -7.98 9.87
C ASP A 101 2.00 -7.95 8.55
N PHE A 102 2.31 -6.96 7.71
CA PHE A 102 1.70 -6.79 6.39
C PHE A 102 2.74 -6.54 5.30
N LEU A 103 2.53 -7.16 4.16
CA LEU A 103 3.12 -6.74 2.89
C LEU A 103 2.09 -5.91 2.13
N VAL A 104 2.49 -4.71 1.72
CA VAL A 104 1.67 -3.85 0.86
C VAL A 104 2.31 -3.80 -0.52
N ALA A 105 1.61 -4.39 -1.51
CA ALA A 105 2.06 -4.37 -2.89
C ALA A 105 1.35 -3.26 -3.67
N TYR A 106 2.12 -2.43 -4.36
CA TYR A 106 1.62 -1.33 -5.18
C TYR A 106 1.86 -1.56 -6.65
N LEU A 107 0.80 -1.65 -7.42
CA LEU A 107 0.83 -1.74 -8.88
C LEU A 107 0.73 -0.32 -9.44
N VAL A 108 1.85 0.27 -9.80
CA VAL A 108 1.94 1.69 -10.19
C VAL A 108 1.03 2.03 -11.37
N PRO A 109 1.00 1.24 -12.48
CA PRO A 109 0.16 1.59 -13.63
C PRO A 109 -1.34 1.49 -13.37
N GLU A 110 -1.76 0.73 -12.37
CA GLU A 110 -3.16 0.53 -12.02
C GLU A 110 -3.60 1.41 -10.85
N ASP A 111 -2.65 2.15 -10.24
CA ASP A 111 -2.83 2.85 -8.96
C ASP A 111 -3.56 1.97 -7.93
N ALA A 112 -3.17 0.71 -7.84
CA ALA A 112 -3.84 -0.31 -7.03
C ALA A 112 -2.94 -0.83 -5.91
N TRP A 113 -3.48 -0.86 -4.72
CA TRP A 113 -2.82 -1.32 -3.51
C TRP A 113 -3.38 -2.66 -3.05
N TYR A 114 -2.51 -3.57 -2.66
CA TYR A 114 -2.89 -4.88 -2.11
C TYR A 114 -2.29 -5.03 -0.72
N VAL A 115 -3.15 -5.06 0.29
CA VAL A 115 -2.77 -5.16 1.70
C VAL A 115 -2.85 -6.63 2.12
N ILE A 116 -1.70 -7.28 2.24
CA ILE A 116 -1.62 -8.74 2.39
C ILE A 116 -1.02 -9.09 3.75
N PRO A 117 -1.76 -9.77 4.65
CA PRO A 117 -1.18 -10.27 5.89
C PRO A 117 -0.03 -11.23 5.61
N VAL A 118 1.08 -11.12 6.34
CA VAL A 118 2.28 -11.93 6.11
C VAL A 118 2.00 -13.42 6.17
N LYS A 119 1.09 -13.86 7.05
CA LYS A 119 0.61 -15.26 7.18
C LYS A 119 0.13 -15.87 5.86
N LYS A 120 -0.33 -15.04 4.93
CA LYS A 120 -0.83 -15.48 3.62
C LYS A 120 0.28 -15.62 2.57
N LEU A 121 1.47 -15.12 2.82
CA LEU A 121 2.59 -15.18 1.87
C LEU A 121 3.15 -16.59 1.69
N LYS A 122 3.07 -17.46 2.71
CA LYS A 122 3.45 -18.89 2.65
C LYS A 122 4.83 -19.14 2.02
N LYS A 123 5.86 -18.45 2.48
CA LYS A 123 7.23 -18.58 1.96
C LYS A 123 7.41 -18.28 0.46
N ARG A 124 6.51 -17.46 -0.12
CA ARG A 124 6.65 -17.01 -1.51
C ARG A 124 7.75 -15.97 -1.62
N THR A 125 8.43 -15.96 -2.77
CA THR A 125 9.45 -14.96 -3.12
C THR A 125 8.93 -13.95 -4.14
N ALA A 126 7.78 -14.23 -4.76
CA ALA A 126 7.10 -13.34 -5.69
C ALA A 126 5.58 -13.54 -5.61
N LEU A 127 4.86 -12.46 -5.85
CA LEU A 127 3.40 -12.43 -5.94
C LEU A 127 3.00 -12.03 -7.35
N PHE A 128 2.00 -12.72 -7.89
CA PHE A 128 1.48 -12.46 -9.21
C PHE A 128 0.05 -11.91 -9.12
N PHE A 129 -0.17 -10.73 -9.67
CA PHE A 129 -1.43 -9.99 -9.63
C PHE A 129 -2.08 -9.91 -11.01
N ARG A 130 -3.39 -10.04 -11.05
CA ARG A 130 -4.23 -9.84 -12.24
C ARG A 130 -5.37 -8.87 -11.90
N PRO A 131 -5.10 -7.57 -11.82
CA PRO A 131 -6.16 -6.58 -11.64
C PRO A 131 -7.13 -6.69 -12.82
N ARG A 132 -8.42 -6.67 -12.55
CA ARG A 132 -9.48 -6.88 -13.55
C ARG A 132 -9.60 -8.31 -14.10
N GLY A 133 -8.85 -9.26 -13.57
CA GLY A 133 -9.04 -10.67 -13.91
C GLY A 133 -10.36 -11.21 -13.36
N LEU A 134 -11.19 -11.81 -14.21
CA LEU A 134 -12.49 -12.35 -13.81
C LEU A 134 -12.35 -13.38 -12.68
N GLY A 135 -12.66 -12.97 -11.48
CA GLY A 135 -13.18 -13.77 -10.38
C GLY A 135 -12.26 -14.77 -9.67
N LYS A 136 -11.02 -15.04 -10.12
CA LYS A 136 -10.17 -16.09 -9.52
C LYS A 136 -8.73 -15.67 -9.21
N ALA A 137 -8.41 -14.37 -9.24
CA ALA A 137 -7.08 -13.91 -8.87
C ALA A 137 -6.89 -14.02 -7.34
N MET A 138 -5.94 -14.83 -6.92
CA MET A 138 -5.69 -15.18 -5.50
C MET A 138 -5.61 -13.96 -4.59
N TRP A 139 -5.04 -12.85 -5.08
CA TRP A 139 -4.78 -11.66 -4.30
C TRP A 139 -5.85 -10.57 -4.41
N GLU A 140 -6.83 -10.71 -5.33
CA GLU A 140 -7.81 -9.66 -5.60
C GLU A 140 -8.65 -9.29 -4.35
N LYS A 141 -8.89 -10.23 -3.47
CA LYS A 141 -9.56 -10.00 -2.18
C LYS A 141 -8.79 -9.09 -1.22
N TYR A 142 -7.51 -8.85 -1.47
CA TYR A 142 -6.67 -7.95 -0.68
C TYR A 142 -6.52 -6.57 -1.32
N ARG A 143 -7.11 -6.37 -2.50
CA ARG A 143 -7.10 -5.08 -3.20
C ARG A 143 -7.81 -4.04 -2.34
N GLU A 144 -7.16 -2.89 -2.15
CA GLU A 144 -7.62 -1.81 -1.25
C GLU A 144 -8.06 -2.32 0.13
N GLY A 145 -7.45 -3.40 0.61
CA GLY A 145 -7.81 -4.08 1.84
C GLY A 145 -7.31 -3.40 3.12
N TRP A 146 -7.30 -2.08 3.16
CA TRP A 146 -6.82 -1.25 4.26
C TRP A 146 -7.55 -1.50 5.59
N CYS A 147 -8.83 -1.91 5.51
CA CYS A 147 -9.62 -2.24 6.69
C CYS A 147 -9.00 -3.34 7.54
N GLN A 148 -8.15 -4.21 6.97
CA GLN A 148 -7.46 -5.26 7.73
C GLN A 148 -6.46 -4.68 8.74
N MET A 149 -5.91 -3.49 8.48
CA MET A 149 -5.02 -2.79 9.40
C MET A 149 -5.79 -1.86 10.35
N ALA A 150 -6.98 -1.42 9.98
CA ALA A 150 -7.83 -0.54 10.80
C ALA A 150 -8.62 -1.29 11.86
N CYS A 151 -9.01 -2.55 11.58
CA CYS A 151 -9.82 -3.35 12.48
C CYS A 151 -8.96 -4.25 13.37
N PRO A 152 -9.20 -4.29 14.69
CA PRO A 152 -8.52 -5.20 15.60
C PRO A 152 -9.01 -6.66 15.47
N TYR A 153 -9.98 -6.93 14.62
CA TYR A 153 -10.52 -8.27 14.41
C TYR A 153 -9.60 -9.09 13.52
N ASP A 154 -8.90 -10.01 14.16
CA ASP A 154 -8.19 -11.09 13.49
C ASP A 154 -9.20 -11.99 12.76
N GLU A 155 -8.86 -12.52 11.58
CA GLU A 155 -9.65 -13.53 10.85
C GLU A 155 -9.85 -14.83 11.67
N PHE A 156 -9.24 -14.94 12.84
CA PHE A 156 -9.18 -16.13 13.67
C PHE A 156 -10.09 -16.14 14.92
N GLY A 157 -11.10 -15.27 14.95
CA GLY A 157 -12.08 -15.25 16.03
C GLY A 157 -11.78 -14.21 17.13
N PRO A 158 -12.70 -14.03 18.07
CA PRO A 158 -12.61 -13.00 19.07
C PRO A 158 -11.48 -13.33 20.05
N SER A 159 -10.28 -12.87 19.76
CA SER A 159 -9.33 -12.72 20.85
C SER A 159 -9.98 -11.77 21.84
N LYS A 160 -9.90 -12.12 23.13
CA LYS A 160 -10.51 -11.40 24.26
C LYS A 160 -9.93 -9.99 24.42
N ILE A 161 -10.13 -9.15 23.41
CA ILE A 161 -9.74 -7.76 23.45
C ILE A 161 -11.02 -6.96 23.65
N VAL A 162 -11.06 -6.32 24.80
CA VAL A 162 -12.01 -5.29 25.19
C VAL A 162 -12.38 -4.45 23.98
N THR A 163 -13.66 -4.40 23.64
CA THR A 163 -14.20 -3.57 22.57
C THR A 163 -13.66 -2.15 22.68
N PRO A 164 -12.79 -1.71 21.77
CA PRO A 164 -12.45 -0.29 21.74
C PRO A 164 -13.68 0.41 21.16
N ARG A 165 -14.20 1.36 21.91
CA ARG A 165 -15.17 2.32 21.36
C ARG A 165 -14.47 3.03 20.23
N CYS A 166 -14.98 2.88 18.98
CA CYS A 166 -14.65 3.82 17.93
C CYS A 166 -14.88 5.20 18.53
N ARG A 167 -13.84 6.03 18.58
CA ARG A 167 -14.03 7.43 18.97
C ARG A 167 -14.92 8.04 17.91
N ASP A 168 -16.09 8.47 18.32
CA ASP A 168 -17.09 9.18 17.51
C ASP A 168 -16.54 10.54 17.07
N ASN A 169 -15.67 10.54 16.08
CA ASN A 169 -15.23 11.75 15.40
C ASN A 169 -15.51 11.63 13.91
N GLY A 170 -16.79 11.82 13.57
CA GLY A 170 -17.26 12.05 12.21
C GLY A 170 -17.37 10.81 11.32
N PRO A 171 -18.19 10.88 10.27
CA PRO A 171 -18.38 9.76 9.37
C PRO A 171 -17.15 9.56 8.51
N VAL A 172 -16.24 8.70 8.94
CA VAL A 172 -15.44 7.96 7.97
C VAL A 172 -16.48 7.12 7.23
N GLN A 173 -16.78 7.49 6.00
CA GLN A 173 -17.51 6.61 5.09
C GLN A 173 -16.69 5.32 5.02
N MET A 174 -17.09 4.36 5.85
CA MET A 174 -16.62 2.99 5.74
C MET A 174 -17.02 2.53 4.35
N ALA A 175 -16.10 2.60 3.41
CA ALA A 175 -16.17 1.76 2.23
C ALA A 175 -16.38 0.35 2.79
N ILE A 176 -17.55 -0.22 2.52
CA ILE A 176 -17.99 -1.51 3.02
C ILE A 176 -16.83 -2.49 2.81
N CYS A 177 -16.23 -2.96 3.90
CA CYS A 177 -15.15 -3.93 3.83
C CYS A 177 -15.65 -5.12 3.01
N PRO A 178 -15.08 -5.43 1.83
CA PRO A 178 -15.60 -6.48 0.97
C PRO A 178 -15.58 -7.86 1.61
N LEU A 179 -14.88 -8.03 2.74
CA LEU A 179 -14.87 -9.27 3.51
C LEU A 179 -16.16 -9.52 4.31
N LYS A 180 -17.06 -8.52 4.45
CA LYS A 180 -18.37 -8.70 5.13
C LYS A 180 -19.49 -9.20 4.22
N VAL A 181 -19.26 -9.35 2.92
CA VAL A 181 -20.30 -9.77 1.95
C VAL A 181 -20.27 -11.28 1.65
N LEU A 182 -19.37 -12.03 2.26
CA LEU A 182 -19.32 -13.49 2.11
C LEU A 182 -19.81 -14.19 3.41
N ARG A 183 -21.09 -14.09 3.65
CA ARG A 183 -21.87 -15.08 4.43
C ARG A 183 -23.03 -15.54 3.60
#